data_60f58e194b39eee3c0e623cfaf59c4cb
#
_entry.id   60f58e194b39eee3c0e623cfaf59c4cb
#
_cell.length_a   1.000
_cell.length_b   1.000
_cell.length_c   1.000
_cell.angle_alpha   90.00
_cell.angle_beta   90.00
_cell.angle_gamma   90.00
#
_symmetry.space_group_name_H-M   'P 1'
#
loop_
_entity.id
_entity.type
_entity.pdbx_description
1 polymer ?
#
loop_
_entity_poly.entity_id
_entity_poly.type
_entity_poly.pdbx_seq_one_letter_code
_entity_poly.pdbx_strand_id
1 'polypeptide(L)'
;YPLNNSSVSLTNENQILFRWKGLDLDNDIESYDFYIGVQDENLNLEKEDLSTSQISIQLNSNSTYFWQIRTTDKSNNSSYSKIFSFETQ
;
A
#
# COMPACT_ATOMS: atom_id res chain seq x y z
N TYR A 1 -4.83 4.74 3.84
CA TYR A 1 -3.99 5.36 4.83
C TYR A 1 -2.59 4.77 4.76
N PRO A 2 -1.56 5.54 4.82
CA PRO A 2 -1.52 6.98 5.05
C PRO A 2 -2.08 7.79 3.89
N LEU A 3 -2.57 9.00 4.21
CA LEU A 3 -3.05 9.92 3.18
C LEU A 3 -1.89 10.39 2.32
N ASN A 4 -2.20 10.64 1.04
CA ASN A 4 -1.20 11.14 0.10
C ASN A 4 -0.62 12.47 0.58
N ASN A 5 0.70 12.60 0.51
CA ASN A 5 1.44 13.80 0.93
C ASN A 5 1.30 14.13 2.42
N SER A 6 1.05 13.12 3.26
CA SER A 6 0.94 13.31 4.71
C SER A 6 2.24 13.00 5.43
N SER A 7 2.31 13.38 6.70
CA SER A 7 3.37 13.02 7.64
C SER A 7 2.78 12.15 8.71
N VAL A 8 3.43 11.02 9.01
CA VAL A 8 2.91 10.07 9.99
C VAL A 8 4.01 9.65 10.97
N SER A 9 3.59 9.32 12.18
CA SER A 9 4.49 8.82 13.21
C SER A 9 4.44 7.29 13.22
N LEU A 10 5.61 6.67 13.34
CA LEU A 10 5.69 5.21 13.45
C LEU A 10 5.25 4.78 14.85
N THR A 11 4.77 3.53 14.95
CA THR A 11 4.47 2.93 16.23
C THR A 11 5.76 2.67 17.02
N ASN A 12 5.63 2.19 18.26
CA ASN A 12 6.79 1.83 19.08
C ASN A 12 7.62 0.70 18.45
N GLU A 13 7.04 -0.04 17.52
CA GLU A 13 7.72 -1.13 16.82
C GLU A 13 8.21 -0.70 15.45
N ASN A 14 8.21 0.59 15.17
CA ASN A 14 8.61 1.18 13.89
C ASN A 14 7.73 0.71 12.72
N GLN A 15 6.43 0.58 12.97
CA GLN A 15 5.48 0.10 11.97
C GLN A 15 4.43 1.15 11.65
N ILE A 16 3.87 1.01 10.44
CA ILE A 16 2.70 1.75 9.98
C ILE A 16 1.67 0.73 9.50
N LEU A 17 0.41 0.93 9.88
CA LEU A 17 -0.68 0.14 9.32
C LEU A 17 -1.17 0.82 8.05
N PHE A 18 -1.00 0.16 6.92
CA PHE A 18 -1.52 0.63 5.64
C PHE A 18 -2.94 0.11 5.47
N ARG A 19 -3.82 0.96 5.00
CA ARG A 19 -5.20 0.62 4.68
C ARG A 19 -5.58 1.24 3.35
N TRP A 20 -6.34 0.50 2.58
CA TRP A 20 -6.84 0.99 1.29
C TRP A 20 -8.24 0.45 1.07
N LYS A 21 -8.90 1.01 0.06
CA LYS A 21 -10.24 0.60 -0.29
C LYS A 21 -10.19 -0.06 -1.67
N GLY A 22 -10.59 -1.32 -1.73
CA GLY A 22 -10.75 -1.98 -3.01
C GLY A 22 -12.07 -1.54 -3.63
N LEU A 23 -12.00 -1.08 -4.88
CA LEU A 23 -13.17 -0.66 -5.62
C LEU A 23 -13.47 -1.70 -6.68
N ASP A 24 -14.51 -2.48 -6.45
CA ASP A 24 -15.04 -3.40 -7.43
C ASP A 24 -16.55 -3.41 -7.28
N LEU A 25 -17.23 -2.95 -8.33
CA LEU A 25 -18.69 -2.84 -8.31
C LEU A 25 -19.37 -4.20 -8.20
N ASP A 26 -18.71 -5.25 -8.68
CA ASP A 26 -19.26 -6.59 -8.65
C ASP A 26 -18.84 -7.38 -7.41
N ASN A 27 -18.06 -6.77 -6.54
CA ASN A 27 -17.62 -7.36 -5.29
C ASN A 27 -16.86 -8.68 -5.51
N ASP A 28 -16.06 -8.76 -6.58
CA ASP A 28 -15.34 -9.97 -6.94
C ASP A 28 -13.82 -9.84 -6.84
N ILE A 29 -13.37 -9.05 -5.87
CA ILE A 29 -11.94 -8.89 -5.62
C ILE A 29 -11.37 -10.20 -5.08
N GLU A 30 -10.31 -10.70 -5.72
CA GLU A 30 -9.63 -11.93 -5.32
C GLU A 30 -8.47 -11.63 -4.38
N SER A 31 -7.64 -10.65 -4.71
CA SER A 31 -6.43 -10.38 -3.94
C SER A 31 -5.90 -8.99 -4.18
N TYR A 32 -4.98 -8.59 -3.31
CA TYR A 32 -4.24 -7.34 -3.43
C TYR A 32 -2.75 -7.63 -3.40
N ASP A 33 -1.98 -6.84 -4.14
CA ASP A 33 -0.52 -6.83 -4.04
C ASP A 33 -0.09 -5.45 -3.55
N PHE A 34 0.84 -5.42 -2.61
CA PHE A 34 1.31 -4.19 -1.98
C PHE A 34 2.72 -3.87 -2.41
N TYR A 35 2.89 -2.67 -2.98
CA TYR A 35 4.18 -2.18 -3.46
C TYR A 35 4.60 -0.97 -2.63
N ILE A 36 5.89 -0.89 -2.29
CA ILE A 36 6.44 0.25 -1.56
C ILE A 36 7.89 0.47 -1.97
N GLY A 37 8.34 1.73 -1.92
CA GLY A 37 9.71 2.08 -2.22
C GLY A 37 10.02 3.49 -1.76
N VAL A 38 11.27 3.90 -1.95
CA VAL A 38 11.75 5.24 -1.59
C VAL A 38 11.79 6.18 -2.79
N GLN A 39 11.42 5.69 -3.97
CA GLN A 39 11.32 6.46 -5.20
C GLN A 39 10.04 6.06 -5.92
N ASP A 40 9.34 7.05 -6.50
CA ASP A 40 8.05 6.79 -7.15
C ASP A 40 8.19 6.00 -8.45
N GLU A 41 9.38 5.94 -9.02
CA GLU A 41 9.62 5.22 -10.27
C GLU A 41 10.13 3.79 -10.04
N ASN A 42 10.29 3.39 -8.80
CA ASN A 42 10.96 2.12 -8.50
C ASN A 42 10.38 1.48 -7.24
N LEU A 43 9.12 1.10 -7.34
CA LEU A 43 8.45 0.41 -6.23
C LEU A 43 8.77 -1.08 -6.26
N ASN A 44 8.92 -1.66 -5.07
CA ASN A 44 9.17 -3.07 -4.90
C ASN A 44 7.91 -3.78 -4.43
N LEU A 45 7.68 -4.98 -4.94
CA LEU A 45 6.60 -5.83 -4.45
C LEU A 45 6.97 -6.30 -3.05
N GLU A 46 6.25 -5.82 -2.04
CA GLU A 46 6.53 -6.16 -0.65
C GLU A 46 5.70 -7.33 -0.16
N LYS A 47 4.42 -7.36 -0.55
CA LYS A 47 3.53 -8.46 -0.22
C LYS A 47 2.60 -8.71 -1.39
N GLU A 48 2.30 -9.99 -1.64
CA GLU A 48 1.41 -10.40 -2.72
C GLU A 48 0.30 -11.29 -2.18
N ASP A 49 -0.76 -11.40 -2.97
CA ASP A 49 -1.91 -12.26 -2.68
C ASP A 49 -2.54 -12.02 -1.33
N LEU A 50 -2.65 -10.74 -0.94
CA LEU A 50 -3.33 -10.37 0.31
C LEU A 50 -4.83 -10.51 0.14
N SER A 51 -5.48 -11.12 1.13
CA SER A 51 -6.93 -11.27 1.14
C SER A 51 -7.64 -10.13 1.88
N THR A 52 -6.88 -9.25 2.53
CA THR A 52 -7.42 -8.12 3.27
C THR A 52 -6.86 -6.82 2.69
N SER A 53 -7.56 -5.73 2.95
CA SER A 53 -7.19 -4.40 2.44
C SER A 53 -6.37 -3.62 3.46
N GLN A 54 -5.53 -4.31 4.20
CA GLN A 54 -4.63 -3.67 5.17
C GLN A 54 -3.41 -4.53 5.43
N ILE A 55 -2.32 -3.88 5.84
CA ILE A 55 -1.08 -4.56 6.19
C ILE A 55 -0.21 -3.62 7.05
N SER A 56 0.51 -4.19 8.02
CA SER A 56 1.48 -3.45 8.82
C SER A 56 2.87 -3.71 8.28
N ILE A 57 3.62 -2.65 8.04
CA ILE A 57 4.97 -2.71 7.47
C ILE A 57 5.93 -1.96 8.39
N GLN A 58 7.08 -2.55 8.63
CA GLN A 58 8.15 -1.91 9.39
C GLN A 58 8.94 -0.97 8.49
N LEU A 59 9.11 0.28 8.93
CA LEU A 59 9.75 1.33 8.13
C LEU A 59 10.79 2.09 8.97
N ASN A 60 11.57 2.92 8.29
CA ASN A 60 12.51 3.82 8.94
C ASN A 60 11.85 5.17 9.20
N SER A 61 12.26 5.83 10.29
CA SER A 61 11.80 7.18 10.60
C SER A 61 12.49 8.21 9.71
N ASN A 62 11.93 9.42 9.65
CA ASN A 62 12.49 10.55 8.91
C ASN A 62 12.78 10.22 7.44
N SER A 63 11.88 9.48 6.82
CA SER A 63 12.04 9.01 5.45
C SER A 63 10.78 9.29 4.64
N THR A 64 10.95 9.39 3.32
CA THR A 64 9.83 9.52 2.40
C THR A 64 9.61 8.19 1.70
N TYR A 65 8.38 7.74 1.66
CA TYR A 65 8.00 6.49 1.01
C TYR A 65 6.91 6.72 -0.01
N PHE A 66 6.88 5.84 -1.01
CA PHE A 66 5.85 5.78 -2.05
C PHE A 66 5.24 4.38 -2.03
N TRP A 67 3.93 4.30 -2.20
CA TRP A 67 3.26 3.00 -2.20
C TRP A 67 2.12 2.95 -3.19
N GLN A 68 1.76 1.74 -3.56
CA GLN A 68 0.75 1.48 -4.60
C GLN A 68 0.14 0.12 -4.37
N ILE A 69 -1.13 -0.03 -4.72
CA ILE A 69 -1.85 -1.30 -4.60
C ILE A 69 -2.25 -1.77 -6.00
N ARG A 70 -2.05 -3.05 -6.24
CA ARG A 70 -2.59 -3.74 -7.40
C ARG A 70 -3.74 -4.62 -6.94
N THR A 71 -4.92 -4.42 -7.51
CA THR A 71 -6.12 -5.20 -7.19
C THR A 71 -6.37 -6.19 -8.32
N THR A 72 -6.58 -7.46 -7.97
CA THR A 72 -6.87 -8.52 -8.93
C THR A 72 -8.24 -9.11 -8.63
N ASP A 73 -9.09 -9.25 -9.65
CA ASP A 73 -10.43 -9.82 -9.49
C ASP A 73 -10.43 -11.33 -9.78
N LYS A 74 -11.60 -11.96 -9.60
CA LYS A 74 -11.75 -13.40 -9.79
C LYS A 74 -11.63 -13.85 -11.25
N SER A 75 -11.72 -12.90 -12.17
CA SER A 75 -11.51 -13.15 -13.58
C SER A 75 -10.06 -12.93 -14.02
N ASN A 76 -9.18 -12.70 -13.03
CA ASN A 76 -7.76 -12.48 -13.22
C ASN A 76 -7.42 -11.16 -13.93
N ASN A 77 -8.32 -10.19 -13.87
CA ASN A 77 -8.06 -8.84 -14.33
C ASN A 77 -7.48 -8.04 -13.17
N SER A 78 -6.51 -7.19 -13.46
CA SER A 78 -5.89 -6.39 -12.42
C SER A 78 -5.82 -4.93 -12.80
N SER A 79 -5.76 -4.07 -11.77
CA SER A 79 -5.59 -2.64 -11.94
C SER A 79 -4.74 -2.09 -10.82
N TYR A 80 -4.01 -1.01 -11.11
CA TYR A 80 -3.15 -0.35 -10.13
C TYR A 80 -3.83 0.91 -9.62
N SER A 81 -3.66 1.19 -8.33
CA SER A 81 -3.99 2.50 -7.78
C SER A 81 -2.98 3.53 -8.27
N LYS A 82 -3.25 4.80 -8.01
CA LYS A 82 -2.21 5.81 -8.15
C LYS A 82 -1.11 5.54 -7.12
N ILE A 83 0.03 6.18 -7.30
CA ILE A 83 1.12 6.09 -6.35
C ILE A 83 0.92 7.17 -5.28
N PHE A 84 0.91 6.75 -4.02
CA PHE A 84 0.76 7.64 -2.87
C PHE A 84 2.11 7.88 -2.25
N SER A 85 2.30 9.05 -1.65
CA SER A 85 3.54 9.37 -0.93
C SER A 85 3.22 9.83 0.49
N PHE A 86 4.17 9.62 1.39
CA PHE A 86 4.08 10.11 2.76
C PHE A 86 5.47 10.18 3.37
N GLU A 87 5.58 10.90 4.47
CA GLU A 87 6.83 11.01 5.22
C GLU A 87 6.64 10.41 6.61
N THR A 88 7.66 9.69 7.08
CA THR A 88 7.70 9.21 8.47
C THR A 88 8.44 10.23 9.32
N GLN A 89 8.01 10.36 10.56
CA GLN A 89 8.63 11.26 11.54
C GLN A 89 9.59 10.55 12.48
#